data_4f64dcfb84489c2ac6c25671ec0470c3
#
_entry.id   4f64dcfb84489c2ac6c25671ec0470c3
#
_cell.length_a   1.000
_cell.length_b   1.000
_cell.length_c   1.000
_cell.angle_alpha   90.00
_cell.angle_beta   90.00
_cell.angle_gamma   90.00
#
_symmetry.space_group_name_H-M   'P 1'
#
loop_
_entity.id
_entity.type
_entity.pdbx_description
1 polymer ?
#
loop_
_entity_poly.entity_id
_entity_poly.type
_entity_poly.pdbx_seq_one_letter_code
_entity_poly.pdbx_strand_id
1 'polypeptide(L)'
;MTDRWTDYIRSGVERAGGPIPFALKQWSFLSPVTEAIRRSCPAGARLLDVGCGAGLYSSLLAQHGYDVVGIDEESRIVSLAREMAEYLRAPARFEQGSAFDLARWHESFDLVYSLGVVEHFDADVTIELIRAQARCAPVVAVVVPTKHTHLSGVVSDERLYTRGQFERLVAKTGLKIRESFVYGDLPTTVAVNLQRVLPKIIYRPVRHVFTYAMGLCCIVERPG
;
A
#
# COMPACT_ATOMS: atom_id res chain seq x y z
N MET A 1 -23.51 4.84 -12.03
CA MET A 1 -22.69 4.96 -10.83
C MET A 1 -21.47 5.79 -11.19
N THR A 2 -21.29 6.94 -10.56
CA THR A 2 -20.07 7.72 -10.68
C THR A 2 -18.93 6.88 -10.16
N ASP A 3 -17.91 6.72 -10.97
CA ASP A 3 -16.74 5.89 -10.71
C ASP A 3 -15.85 6.60 -9.66
N ARG A 4 -16.21 6.41 -8.39
CA ARG A 4 -15.64 7.09 -7.23
C ARG A 4 -14.10 7.03 -7.20
N TRP A 5 -13.53 5.88 -7.56
CA TRP A 5 -12.08 5.67 -7.54
C TRP A 5 -11.40 6.35 -8.71
N THR A 6 -11.96 6.25 -9.91
CA THR A 6 -11.42 6.97 -11.09
C THR A 6 -11.44 8.48 -10.87
N ASP A 7 -12.53 9.03 -10.32
CA ASP A 7 -12.63 10.45 -10.01
C ASP A 7 -11.65 10.88 -8.92
N TYR A 8 -11.49 10.06 -7.88
CA TYR A 8 -10.50 10.30 -6.83
C TYR A 8 -9.07 10.37 -7.38
N ILE A 9 -8.68 9.39 -8.22
CA ILE A 9 -7.36 9.32 -8.84
C ILE A 9 -7.15 10.51 -9.77
N ARG A 10 -8.11 10.81 -10.66
CA ARG A 10 -8.02 11.95 -11.60
C ARG A 10 -7.85 13.27 -10.85
N SER A 11 -8.66 13.50 -9.83
CA SER A 11 -8.52 14.69 -8.98
C SER A 11 -7.16 14.75 -8.28
N GLY A 12 -6.60 13.62 -7.88
CA GLY A 12 -5.26 13.53 -7.30
C GLY A 12 -4.18 13.94 -8.30
N VAL A 13 -4.26 13.43 -9.51
CA VAL A 13 -3.36 13.76 -10.63
C VAL A 13 -3.45 15.25 -10.99
N GLU A 14 -4.66 15.80 -11.13
CA GLU A 14 -4.88 17.22 -11.42
C GLU A 14 -4.29 18.11 -10.33
N ARG A 15 -4.58 17.83 -9.04
CA ARG A 15 -4.04 18.59 -7.90
C ARG A 15 -2.51 18.52 -7.81
N ALA A 16 -1.91 17.45 -8.29
CA ALA A 16 -0.46 17.31 -8.32
C ALA A 16 0.21 18.03 -9.51
N GLY A 17 -0.56 18.49 -10.49
CA GLY A 17 -0.05 19.09 -11.72
C GLY A 17 0.32 18.08 -12.80
N GLY A 18 -0.24 16.87 -12.75
CA GLY A 18 -0.09 15.84 -13.75
C GLY A 18 0.38 14.47 -13.21
N PRO A 19 0.43 13.45 -14.08
CA PRO A 19 0.75 12.08 -13.67
C PRO A 19 2.16 11.92 -13.07
N ILE A 20 3.18 12.56 -13.64
CA ILE A 20 4.56 12.46 -13.14
C ILE A 20 4.71 13.06 -11.75
N PRO A 21 4.29 14.32 -11.46
CA PRO A 21 4.33 14.87 -10.11
C PRO A 21 3.54 14.03 -9.11
N PHE A 22 2.40 13.47 -9.53
CA PHE A 22 1.60 12.60 -8.67
C PHE A 22 2.32 11.29 -8.35
N ALA A 23 2.91 10.64 -9.35
CA ALA A 23 3.70 9.41 -9.18
C ALA A 23 4.92 9.64 -8.27
N LEU A 24 5.66 10.74 -8.45
CA LEU A 24 6.80 11.09 -7.60
C LEU A 24 6.38 11.38 -6.16
N LYS A 25 5.21 12.02 -5.95
CA LYS A 25 4.65 12.24 -4.62
C LYS A 25 4.29 10.92 -3.94
N GLN A 26 3.64 10.00 -4.65
CA GLN A 26 3.33 8.67 -4.13
C GLN A 26 4.61 7.90 -3.80
N TRP A 27 5.59 7.90 -4.71
CA TRP A 27 6.88 7.24 -4.50
C TRP A 27 7.60 7.73 -3.26
N SER A 28 7.68 9.06 -3.10
CA SER A 28 8.28 9.67 -1.92
C SER A 28 7.53 9.30 -0.63
N PHE A 29 6.20 9.31 -0.66
CA PHE A 29 5.36 8.94 0.47
C PHE A 29 5.53 7.46 0.85
N LEU A 30 5.58 6.57 -0.14
CA LEU A 30 5.72 5.13 0.02
C LEU A 30 7.19 4.67 0.13
N SER A 31 8.15 5.58 0.17
CA SER A 31 9.58 5.23 0.23
C SER A 31 9.94 4.26 1.37
N PRO A 32 9.36 4.35 2.60
CA PRO A 32 9.61 3.35 3.63
C PRO A 32 9.04 1.95 3.30
N VAL A 33 7.92 1.91 2.58
CA VAL A 33 7.32 0.64 2.08
C VAL A 33 8.21 0.06 0.98
N THR A 34 8.66 0.90 0.04
CA THR A 34 9.61 0.50 -1.02
C THR A 34 10.88 -0.11 -0.42
N GLU A 35 11.41 0.50 0.62
CA GLU A 35 12.61 -0.01 1.30
C GLU A 35 12.33 -1.35 2.01
N ALA A 36 11.16 -1.54 2.60
CA ALA A 36 10.76 -2.82 3.19
C ALA A 36 10.60 -3.91 2.12
N ILE A 37 10.04 -3.59 0.95
CA ILE A 37 9.97 -4.51 -0.20
C ILE A 37 11.38 -4.89 -0.65
N ARG A 38 12.29 -3.92 -0.81
CA ARG A 38 13.69 -4.18 -1.21
C ARG A 38 14.46 -5.05 -0.23
N ARG A 39 14.19 -4.94 1.06
CA ARG A 39 14.76 -5.85 2.08
C ARG A 39 14.15 -7.24 2.03
N SER A 40 12.94 -7.38 1.51
CA SER A 40 12.20 -8.63 1.49
C SER A 40 12.48 -9.48 0.27
N CYS A 41 12.78 -8.87 -0.87
CA CYS A 41 13.07 -9.56 -2.12
C CYS A 41 14.04 -8.75 -3.01
N PRO A 42 14.92 -9.44 -3.79
CA PRO A 42 15.88 -8.78 -4.68
C PRO A 42 15.19 -8.15 -5.90
N ALA A 43 15.92 -7.32 -6.62
CA ALA A 43 15.53 -6.90 -7.97
C ALA A 43 15.36 -8.13 -8.88
N GLY A 44 14.42 -8.08 -9.79
CA GLY A 44 13.99 -9.22 -10.61
C GLY A 44 12.89 -10.08 -9.98
N ALA A 45 12.60 -9.90 -8.69
CA ALA A 45 11.51 -10.62 -8.03
C ALA A 45 10.15 -10.27 -8.66
N ARG A 46 9.24 -11.26 -8.63
CA ARG A 46 7.87 -11.13 -9.12
C ARG A 46 6.95 -10.61 -8.02
N LEU A 47 6.31 -9.48 -8.27
CA LEU A 47 5.44 -8.81 -7.31
C LEU A 47 3.99 -8.80 -7.82
N LEU A 48 3.04 -9.06 -6.91
CA LEU A 48 1.61 -8.86 -7.16
C LEU A 48 1.10 -7.66 -6.36
N ASP A 49 0.49 -6.70 -7.06
CA ASP A 49 -0.21 -5.56 -6.47
C ASP A 49 -1.72 -5.86 -6.46
N VAL A 50 -2.30 -6.05 -5.29
CA VAL A 50 -3.73 -6.34 -5.12
C VAL A 50 -4.48 -5.04 -4.83
N GLY A 51 -5.38 -4.64 -5.74
CA GLY A 51 -6.03 -3.33 -5.72
C GLY A 51 -5.08 -2.23 -6.21
N CYS A 52 -4.55 -2.41 -7.43
CA CYS A 52 -3.45 -1.59 -7.94
C CYS A 52 -3.83 -0.13 -8.23
N GLY A 53 -5.12 0.21 -8.26
CA GLY A 53 -5.58 1.55 -8.59
C GLY A 53 -5.01 2.02 -9.95
N ALA A 54 -4.52 3.25 -10.03
CA ALA A 54 -3.90 3.78 -11.26
C ALA A 54 -2.55 3.15 -11.64
N GLY A 55 -2.06 2.16 -10.91
CA GLY A 55 -0.84 1.43 -11.24
C GLY A 55 0.46 2.25 -11.18
N LEU A 56 0.43 3.46 -10.65
CA LEU A 56 1.59 4.35 -10.66
C LEU A 56 2.73 3.81 -9.79
N TYR A 57 2.42 3.32 -8.60
CA TYR A 57 3.43 2.75 -7.71
C TYR A 57 4.01 1.45 -8.28
N SER A 58 3.17 0.57 -8.82
CA SER A 58 3.56 -0.65 -9.54
C SER A 58 4.44 -0.34 -10.74
N SER A 59 4.09 0.69 -11.51
CA SER A 59 4.90 1.14 -12.65
C SER A 59 6.29 1.60 -12.23
N LEU A 60 6.40 2.33 -11.12
CA LEU A 60 7.68 2.77 -10.59
C LEU A 60 8.51 1.60 -10.05
N LEU A 61 7.90 0.63 -9.36
CA LEU A 61 8.59 -0.60 -8.94
C LEU A 61 9.12 -1.38 -10.15
N ALA A 62 8.33 -1.49 -11.22
CA ALA A 62 8.77 -2.16 -12.46
C ALA A 62 9.96 -1.44 -13.11
N GLN A 63 10.00 -0.10 -13.11
CA GLN A 63 11.17 0.68 -13.56
C GLN A 63 12.41 0.45 -12.68
N HIS A 64 12.20 0.05 -11.41
CA HIS A 64 13.29 -0.32 -10.50
C HIS A 64 13.68 -1.81 -10.59
N GLY A 65 13.24 -2.49 -11.65
CA GLY A 65 13.69 -3.85 -11.99
C GLY A 65 12.88 -4.99 -11.38
N TYR A 66 11.68 -4.74 -10.87
CA TYR A 66 10.76 -5.80 -10.44
C TYR A 66 9.85 -6.24 -11.60
N ASP A 67 9.46 -7.53 -11.63
CA ASP A 67 8.41 -8.02 -12.50
C ASP A 67 7.06 -7.86 -11.81
N VAL A 68 6.32 -6.79 -12.15
CA VAL A 68 5.11 -6.41 -11.43
C VAL A 68 3.85 -6.72 -12.22
N VAL A 69 2.92 -7.41 -11.58
CA VAL A 69 1.54 -7.58 -12.03
C VAL A 69 0.64 -6.87 -11.05
N GLY A 70 -0.19 -5.93 -11.52
CA GLY A 70 -1.23 -5.28 -10.74
C GLY A 70 -2.61 -5.80 -11.12
N ILE A 71 -3.47 -5.98 -10.12
CA ILE A 71 -4.87 -6.34 -10.33
C ILE A 71 -5.80 -5.36 -9.65
N ASP A 72 -6.94 -5.10 -10.31
CA ASP A 72 -8.04 -4.34 -9.75
C ASP A 72 -9.37 -4.91 -10.23
N GLU A 73 -10.42 -4.81 -9.43
CA GLU A 73 -11.74 -5.34 -9.76
C GLU A 73 -12.42 -4.50 -10.85
N GLU A 74 -12.15 -3.21 -10.88
CA GLU A 74 -12.76 -2.28 -11.83
C GLU A 74 -11.99 -2.23 -13.16
N SER A 75 -12.59 -2.68 -14.25
CA SER A 75 -11.97 -2.68 -15.59
C SER A 75 -11.50 -1.30 -16.05
N ARG A 76 -12.21 -0.24 -15.68
CA ARG A 76 -11.83 1.16 -15.97
C ARG A 76 -10.56 1.58 -15.25
N ILE A 77 -10.39 1.15 -14.01
CA ILE A 77 -9.16 1.36 -13.21
C ILE A 77 -8.00 0.62 -13.86
N VAL A 78 -8.21 -0.63 -14.27
CA VAL A 78 -7.18 -1.41 -15.00
C VAL A 78 -6.78 -0.73 -16.31
N SER A 79 -7.75 -0.17 -17.05
CA SER A 79 -7.45 0.59 -18.27
C SER A 79 -6.62 1.83 -17.96
N LEU A 80 -6.97 2.57 -16.91
CA LEU A 80 -6.19 3.73 -16.45
C LEU A 80 -4.78 3.32 -16.01
N ALA A 81 -4.62 2.21 -15.30
CA ALA A 81 -3.32 1.70 -14.89
C ALA A 81 -2.43 1.36 -16.10
N ARG A 82 -3.00 0.77 -17.16
CA ARG A 82 -2.28 0.51 -18.41
C ARG A 82 -1.85 1.80 -19.11
N GLU A 83 -2.74 2.78 -19.22
CA GLU A 83 -2.43 4.11 -19.77
C GLU A 83 -1.30 4.79 -19.01
N MET A 84 -1.32 4.73 -17.67
CA MET A 84 -0.27 5.31 -16.83
C MET A 84 1.05 4.57 -16.98
N ALA A 85 1.05 3.25 -17.07
CA ALA A 85 2.26 2.47 -17.32
C ALA A 85 2.87 2.79 -18.70
N GLU A 86 2.04 2.90 -19.73
CA GLU A 86 2.49 3.33 -21.06
C GLU A 86 3.09 4.74 -21.04
N TYR A 87 2.39 5.69 -20.40
CA TYR A 87 2.86 7.06 -20.23
C TYR A 87 4.21 7.14 -19.52
N LEU A 88 4.40 6.32 -18.47
CA LEU A 88 5.65 6.21 -17.72
C LEU A 88 6.70 5.32 -18.41
N ARG A 89 6.37 4.65 -19.53
CA ARG A 89 7.19 3.62 -20.19
C ARG A 89 7.64 2.53 -19.22
N ALA A 90 6.76 2.11 -18.33
CA ALA A 90 7.03 1.11 -17.32
C ALA A 90 6.62 -0.29 -17.79
N PRO A 91 7.43 -1.33 -17.54
CA PRO A 91 7.13 -2.70 -17.98
C PRO A 91 6.16 -3.44 -17.02
N ALA A 92 5.34 -2.72 -16.25
CA ALA A 92 4.32 -3.31 -15.39
C ALA A 92 3.13 -3.83 -16.21
N ARG A 93 2.52 -4.92 -15.76
CA ARG A 93 1.33 -5.51 -16.36
C ARG A 93 0.13 -5.32 -15.45
N PHE A 94 -1.04 -5.06 -16.04
CA PHE A 94 -2.28 -4.86 -15.29
C PHE A 94 -3.41 -5.72 -15.85
N GLU A 95 -4.11 -6.41 -14.94
CA GLU A 95 -5.19 -7.33 -15.28
C GLU A 95 -6.41 -7.05 -14.40
N GLN A 96 -7.60 -7.30 -14.95
CA GLN A 96 -8.80 -7.30 -14.12
C GLN A 96 -8.81 -8.54 -13.24
N GLY A 97 -9.02 -8.34 -11.95
CA GLY A 97 -9.05 -9.43 -10.98
C GLY A 97 -9.55 -8.95 -9.61
N SER A 98 -10.19 -9.86 -8.90
CA SER A 98 -10.72 -9.58 -7.57
C SER A 98 -9.73 -9.98 -6.48
N ALA A 99 -9.61 -9.17 -5.44
CA ALA A 99 -8.87 -9.51 -4.23
C ALA A 99 -9.43 -10.77 -3.51
N PHE A 100 -10.68 -11.14 -3.83
CA PHE A 100 -11.34 -12.34 -3.30
C PHE A 100 -11.08 -13.61 -4.10
N ASP A 101 -10.56 -13.49 -5.33
CA ASP A 101 -10.26 -14.63 -6.21
C ASP A 101 -8.82 -14.59 -6.68
N LEU A 102 -7.92 -15.01 -5.81
CA LEU A 102 -6.49 -15.07 -6.06
C LEU A 102 -5.98 -16.48 -6.40
N ALA A 103 -6.87 -17.47 -6.56
CA ALA A 103 -6.49 -18.87 -6.70
C ALA A 103 -5.53 -19.13 -7.88
N ARG A 104 -5.73 -18.44 -9.01
CA ARG A 104 -4.88 -18.58 -10.21
C ARG A 104 -3.44 -18.10 -10.01
N TRP A 105 -3.17 -17.34 -8.94
CA TRP A 105 -1.85 -16.79 -8.64
C TRP A 105 -1.17 -17.46 -7.42
N HIS A 106 -1.74 -18.57 -6.93
CA HIS A 106 -1.11 -19.28 -5.82
C HIS A 106 0.35 -19.62 -6.14
N GLU A 107 1.23 -19.31 -5.18
CA GLU A 107 2.69 -19.58 -5.24
C GLU A 107 3.39 -19.04 -6.51
N SER A 108 2.83 -17.97 -7.11
CA SER A 108 3.32 -17.43 -8.38
C SER A 108 4.21 -16.20 -8.23
N PHE A 109 4.33 -15.66 -7.01
CA PHE A 109 5.05 -14.43 -6.73
C PHE A 109 6.03 -14.59 -5.57
N ASP A 110 7.00 -13.70 -5.51
CA ASP A 110 7.96 -13.62 -4.41
C ASP A 110 7.42 -12.75 -3.27
N LEU A 111 6.61 -11.74 -3.61
CA LEU A 111 5.94 -10.86 -2.66
C LEU A 111 4.60 -10.37 -3.23
N VAL A 112 3.58 -10.33 -2.36
CA VAL A 112 2.31 -9.62 -2.64
C VAL A 112 2.27 -8.35 -1.82
N TYR A 113 1.72 -7.29 -2.38
CA TYR A 113 1.40 -6.10 -1.60
C TYR A 113 -0.01 -5.58 -1.91
N SER A 114 -0.59 -4.90 -0.94
CA SER A 114 -1.86 -4.18 -1.09
C SER A 114 -1.77 -2.83 -0.37
N LEU A 115 -2.13 -1.76 -1.08
CA LEU A 115 -2.00 -0.39 -0.60
C LEU A 115 -3.38 0.26 -0.53
N GLY A 116 -3.94 0.39 0.68
CA GLY A 116 -5.23 1.03 0.82
C GLY A 116 -6.40 0.17 0.33
N VAL A 117 -6.41 -1.13 0.65
CA VAL A 117 -7.42 -2.08 0.17
C VAL A 117 -8.19 -2.73 1.31
N VAL A 118 -7.49 -3.33 2.24
CA VAL A 118 -8.13 -4.20 3.25
C VAL A 118 -8.92 -3.44 4.30
N GLU A 119 -8.68 -2.15 4.46
CA GLU A 119 -9.40 -1.26 5.38
C GLU A 119 -10.85 -0.97 4.98
N HIS A 120 -11.21 -1.24 3.74
CA HIS A 120 -12.58 -1.07 3.25
C HIS A 120 -13.52 -2.22 3.67
N PHE A 121 -12.97 -3.30 4.25
CA PHE A 121 -13.70 -4.49 4.63
C PHE A 121 -13.75 -4.67 6.14
N ASP A 122 -14.71 -5.44 6.64
CA ASP A 122 -14.75 -5.79 8.06
C ASP A 122 -13.56 -6.66 8.50
N ALA A 123 -13.41 -6.88 9.81
CA ALA A 123 -12.22 -7.53 10.37
C ALA A 123 -12.03 -8.96 9.86
N ASP A 124 -13.12 -9.71 9.71
CA ASP A 124 -13.05 -11.12 9.31
C ASP A 124 -12.71 -11.23 7.84
N VAL A 125 -13.30 -10.40 7.00
CA VAL A 125 -12.97 -10.29 5.57
C VAL A 125 -11.53 -9.81 5.38
N THR A 126 -11.07 -8.83 6.15
CA THR A 126 -9.68 -8.37 6.13
C THR A 126 -8.70 -9.51 6.42
N ILE A 127 -8.99 -10.35 7.44
CA ILE A 127 -8.18 -11.52 7.77
C ILE A 127 -8.11 -12.50 6.60
N GLU A 128 -9.25 -12.80 5.97
CA GLU A 128 -9.31 -13.73 4.82
C GLU A 128 -8.58 -13.17 3.59
N LEU A 129 -8.70 -11.87 3.31
CA LEU A 129 -7.95 -11.22 2.23
C LEU A 129 -6.44 -11.31 2.43
N ILE A 130 -5.95 -11.06 3.65
CA ILE A 130 -4.51 -11.20 3.95
C ILE A 130 -4.06 -12.65 3.81
N ARG A 131 -4.87 -13.63 4.25
CA ARG A 131 -4.60 -15.06 4.05
C ARG A 131 -4.58 -15.44 2.56
N ALA A 132 -5.50 -14.89 1.77
CA ALA A 132 -5.54 -15.12 0.33
C ALA A 132 -4.27 -14.60 -0.36
N GLN A 133 -3.81 -13.40 0.00
CA GLN A 133 -2.55 -12.83 -0.49
C GLN A 133 -1.35 -13.71 -0.08
N ALA A 134 -1.32 -14.21 1.15
CA ALA A 134 -0.24 -15.08 1.62
C ALA A 134 -0.20 -16.47 0.93
N ARG A 135 -1.26 -16.90 0.27
CA ARG A 135 -1.22 -18.08 -0.59
C ARG A 135 -0.52 -17.81 -1.93
N CYS A 136 -0.44 -16.56 -2.37
CA CYS A 136 0.18 -16.20 -3.64
C CYS A 136 1.70 -16.01 -3.53
N ALA A 137 2.20 -15.67 -2.34
CA ALA A 137 3.63 -15.44 -2.10
C ALA A 137 4.02 -15.78 -0.65
N PRO A 138 5.31 -16.04 -0.38
CA PRO A 138 5.81 -16.25 0.99
C PRO A 138 5.76 -14.97 1.84
N VAL A 139 5.82 -13.79 1.24
CA VAL A 139 5.84 -12.50 1.92
C VAL A 139 4.68 -11.64 1.45
N VAL A 140 4.01 -10.99 2.38
CA VAL A 140 2.93 -10.02 2.08
C VAL A 140 3.20 -8.69 2.78
N ALA A 141 3.08 -7.60 2.03
CA ALA A 141 3.14 -6.22 2.55
C ALA A 141 1.73 -5.62 2.55
N VAL A 142 1.14 -5.45 3.71
CA VAL A 142 -0.19 -4.84 3.85
C VAL A 142 -0.05 -3.42 4.36
N VAL A 143 -0.61 -2.48 3.60
CA VAL A 143 -0.54 -1.06 3.92
C VAL A 143 -1.95 -0.52 4.13
N VAL A 144 -2.17 0.11 5.28
CA VAL A 144 -3.46 0.69 5.67
C VAL A 144 -3.29 2.12 6.20
N PRO A 145 -4.34 2.95 6.16
CA PRO A 145 -4.33 4.26 6.79
C PRO A 145 -4.30 4.14 8.31
N THR A 146 -3.74 5.16 8.96
CA THR A 146 -3.82 5.27 10.42
C THR A 146 -5.02 6.10 10.84
N LYS A 147 -5.33 6.08 12.15
CA LYS A 147 -6.38 6.94 12.75
C LYS A 147 -6.18 8.45 12.51
N HIS A 148 -5.02 8.86 12.00
CA HIS A 148 -4.71 10.26 11.73
C HIS A 148 -4.90 10.64 10.24
N THR A 149 -5.20 9.68 9.37
CA THR A 149 -5.36 9.91 7.91
C THR A 149 -6.57 10.79 7.60
N HIS A 150 -7.61 10.79 8.44
CA HIS A 150 -8.78 11.67 8.31
C HIS A 150 -8.41 13.17 8.26
N LEU A 151 -7.24 13.54 8.78
CA LEU A 151 -6.74 14.92 8.70
C LEU A 151 -6.35 15.34 7.28
N SER A 152 -6.25 14.40 6.35
CA SER A 152 -5.95 14.64 4.93
C SER A 152 -7.19 14.75 4.02
N GLY A 153 -8.41 14.64 4.59
CA GLY A 153 -9.66 14.72 3.83
C GLY A 153 -10.01 13.45 3.05
N VAL A 154 -9.48 12.31 3.44
CA VAL A 154 -9.72 11.00 2.82
C VAL A 154 -11.03 10.36 3.32
N VAL A 155 -11.57 9.52 2.55
CA VAL A 155 -12.87 8.88 2.40
C VAL A 155 -13.48 8.26 3.65
N SER A 156 -14.81 8.33 3.76
CA SER A 156 -15.63 8.07 4.96
C SER A 156 -15.88 6.58 5.31
N ASP A 157 -15.46 5.61 4.49
CA ASP A 157 -15.70 4.18 4.69
C ASP A 157 -14.44 3.38 5.08
N GLU A 158 -13.30 4.05 5.21
CA GLU A 158 -12.05 3.42 5.61
C GLU A 158 -12.02 3.14 7.12
N ARG A 159 -11.55 1.95 7.47
CA ARG A 159 -11.26 1.59 8.86
C ARG A 159 -9.86 2.07 9.21
N LEU A 160 -9.80 2.99 10.13
CA LEU A 160 -8.55 3.61 10.58
C LEU A 160 -7.97 2.85 11.77
N TYR A 161 -6.69 2.53 11.71
CA TYR A 161 -6.04 1.70 12.70
C TYR A 161 -4.97 2.45 13.50
N THR A 162 -4.83 2.07 14.78
CA THR A 162 -3.54 2.20 15.44
C THR A 162 -2.67 1.00 15.07
N ARG A 163 -1.35 1.15 15.19
CA ARG A 163 -0.41 0.06 14.92
C ARG A 163 -0.78 -1.21 15.70
N GLY A 164 -1.00 -1.10 17.02
CA GLY A 164 -1.33 -2.25 17.84
C GLY A 164 -2.69 -2.89 17.54
N GLN A 165 -3.68 -2.10 17.05
CA GLN A 165 -4.95 -2.67 16.60
C GLN A 165 -4.76 -3.51 15.34
N PHE A 166 -3.99 -3.00 14.37
CA PHE A 166 -3.74 -3.71 13.12
C PHE A 166 -2.87 -4.95 13.33
N GLU A 167 -1.83 -4.86 14.15
CA GLU A 167 -0.99 -6.02 14.51
C GLU A 167 -1.82 -7.14 15.16
N ARG A 168 -2.75 -6.81 16.08
CA ARG A 168 -3.65 -7.80 16.67
C ARG A 168 -4.60 -8.42 15.65
N LEU A 169 -5.06 -7.66 14.67
CA LEU A 169 -5.88 -8.19 13.58
C LEU A 169 -5.05 -9.13 12.69
N VAL A 170 -3.87 -8.70 12.30
CA VAL A 170 -2.93 -9.51 11.50
C VAL A 170 -2.53 -10.78 12.22
N ALA A 171 -2.30 -10.75 13.54
CA ALA A 171 -1.98 -11.95 14.32
C ALA A 171 -3.07 -13.05 14.23
N LYS A 172 -4.34 -12.67 14.03
CA LYS A 172 -5.43 -13.64 13.81
C LYS A 172 -5.36 -14.38 12.47
N THR A 173 -4.55 -13.90 11.52
CA THR A 173 -4.32 -14.61 10.26
C THR A 173 -3.49 -15.89 10.43
N GLY A 174 -2.76 -16.03 11.55
CA GLY A 174 -1.79 -17.09 11.77
C GLY A 174 -0.44 -16.87 11.08
N LEU A 175 -0.29 -15.75 10.36
CA LEU A 175 0.98 -15.37 9.73
C LEU A 175 1.91 -14.72 10.75
N LYS A 176 3.21 -14.82 10.51
CA LYS A 176 4.23 -14.20 11.35
C LYS A 176 4.44 -12.74 10.90
N ILE A 177 4.30 -11.80 11.82
CA ILE A 177 4.70 -10.41 11.56
C ILE A 177 6.23 -10.34 11.59
N ARG A 178 6.82 -10.05 10.44
CA ARG A 178 8.26 -9.83 10.28
C ARG A 178 8.65 -8.40 10.66
N GLU A 179 7.86 -7.43 10.20
CA GLU A 179 8.09 -6.02 10.44
C GLU A 179 6.76 -5.27 10.48
N SER A 180 6.65 -4.28 11.35
CA SER A 180 5.51 -3.36 11.38
C SER A 180 6.02 -1.94 11.70
N PHE A 181 5.64 -0.96 10.88
CA PHE A 181 6.08 0.42 11.03
C PHE A 181 5.04 1.41 10.53
N VAL A 182 5.10 2.62 11.08
CA VAL A 182 4.30 3.75 10.60
C VAL A 182 5.14 4.71 9.79
N TYR A 183 4.54 5.37 8.80
CA TYR A 183 5.23 6.26 7.88
C TYR A 183 4.30 7.41 7.41
N GLY A 184 4.89 8.37 6.68
CA GLY A 184 4.18 9.57 6.25
C GLY A 184 3.98 10.57 7.40
N ASP A 185 4.40 11.80 7.20
CA ASP A 185 4.29 12.84 8.22
C ASP A 185 2.90 13.46 8.23
N LEU A 186 2.40 13.75 9.42
CA LEU A 186 1.09 14.42 9.56
C LEU A 186 1.22 15.89 9.14
N PRO A 187 0.28 16.38 8.34
CA PRO A 187 0.27 17.78 7.89
C PRO A 187 -0.28 18.72 8.97
N THR A 188 0.12 18.53 10.23
CA THR A 188 -0.32 19.37 11.35
C THR A 188 0.82 20.21 11.87
N THR A 189 0.50 21.44 12.33
CA THR A 189 1.49 22.35 12.94
C THR A 189 2.20 21.70 14.13
N VAL A 190 1.48 20.89 14.91
CA VAL A 190 2.06 20.16 16.05
C VAL A 190 3.10 19.13 15.58
N ALA A 191 2.80 18.36 14.53
CA ALA A 191 3.75 17.39 13.99
C ALA A 191 5.00 18.05 13.44
N VAL A 192 4.83 19.13 12.69
CA VAL A 192 5.94 19.91 12.12
C VAL A 192 6.82 20.51 13.23
N ASN A 193 6.22 21.04 14.29
CA ASN A 193 6.96 21.60 15.40
C ASN A 193 7.69 20.52 16.21
N LEU A 194 7.05 19.36 16.45
CA LEU A 194 7.70 18.23 17.13
C LEU A 194 8.90 17.72 16.34
N GLN A 195 8.81 17.65 15.02
CA GLN A 195 9.93 17.26 14.15
C GLN A 195 11.09 18.24 14.20
N ARG A 196 10.81 19.54 14.38
CA ARG A 196 11.83 20.57 14.46
C ARG A 196 12.54 20.61 15.81
N VAL A 197 11.81 20.29 16.88
CA VAL A 197 12.30 20.43 18.27
C VAL A 197 12.90 19.12 18.81
N LEU A 198 12.30 17.98 18.46
CA LEU A 198 12.76 16.68 18.97
C LEU A 198 13.87 16.09 18.09
N PRO A 199 14.99 15.63 18.68
CA PRO A 199 15.97 14.83 17.96
C PRO A 199 15.31 13.61 17.30
N LYS A 200 15.76 13.25 16.10
CA LYS A 200 15.20 12.11 15.34
C LYS A 200 15.18 10.80 16.12
N ILE A 201 16.15 10.62 17.00
CA ILE A 201 16.26 9.44 17.88
C ILE A 201 15.09 9.33 18.88
N ILE A 202 14.52 10.47 19.28
CA ILE A 202 13.35 10.52 20.19
C ILE A 202 12.06 10.55 19.38
N TYR A 203 12.00 11.34 18.32
CA TYR A 203 10.79 11.50 17.52
C TYR A 203 10.35 10.19 16.87
N ARG A 204 11.29 9.40 16.32
CA ARG A 204 10.96 8.12 15.65
C ARG A 204 10.26 7.12 16.57
N PRO A 205 10.79 6.76 17.77
CA PRO A 205 10.09 5.88 18.70
C PRO A 205 8.72 6.41 19.13
N VAL A 206 8.62 7.68 19.48
CA VAL A 206 7.35 8.33 19.86
C VAL A 206 6.31 8.18 18.75
N ARG A 207 6.69 8.48 17.52
CA ARG A 207 5.82 8.32 16.35
C ARG A 207 5.29 6.88 16.20
N HIS A 208 6.15 5.89 16.38
CA HIS A 208 5.76 4.48 16.29
C HIS A 208 4.82 4.05 17.41
N VAL A 209 5.12 4.40 18.66
CA VAL A 209 4.32 4.04 19.83
C VAL A 209 2.92 4.64 19.76
N PHE A 210 2.81 5.91 19.40
CA PHE A 210 1.53 6.63 19.34
C PHE A 210 0.84 6.54 17.98
N THR A 211 1.40 5.82 17.02
CA THR A 211 0.90 5.72 15.62
C THR A 211 0.75 7.13 15.00
N TYR A 212 1.64 8.05 15.31
CA TYR A 212 1.55 9.44 14.88
C TYR A 212 2.12 9.61 13.47
N ALA A 213 1.39 9.08 12.49
CA ALA A 213 1.76 9.03 11.08
C ALA A 213 0.52 8.80 10.21
N MET A 214 0.63 8.97 8.91
CA MET A 214 -0.49 8.81 7.97
C MET A 214 -0.69 7.36 7.55
N GLY A 215 0.37 6.59 7.33
CA GLY A 215 0.33 5.21 6.87
C GLY A 215 0.94 4.23 7.86
N LEU A 216 0.46 3.01 7.82
CA LEU A 216 0.93 1.86 8.57
C LEU A 216 1.21 0.72 7.59
N CYS A 217 2.40 0.15 7.63
CA CYS A 217 2.79 -1.02 6.87
C CYS A 217 3.05 -2.19 7.81
N CYS A 218 2.54 -3.36 7.46
CA CYS A 218 2.82 -4.61 8.12
C CYS A 218 3.36 -5.62 7.09
N ILE A 219 4.59 -6.07 7.27
CA ILE A 219 5.19 -7.15 6.49
C ILE A 219 4.97 -8.45 7.23
N VAL A 220 4.31 -9.39 6.59
CA VAL A 220 4.02 -10.71 7.15
C VAL A 220 4.61 -11.81 6.27
N GLU A 221 4.88 -12.95 6.88
CA GLU A 221 5.40 -14.13 6.21
C GLU A 221 4.65 -15.39 6.64
N ARG A 222 4.58 -16.38 5.77
CA ARG A 222 4.07 -17.70 6.15
C ARG A 222 4.99 -18.30 7.22
N PRO A 223 4.43 -18.88 8.29
CA PRO A 223 5.24 -19.67 9.21
C PRO A 223 5.87 -20.83 8.43
N GLY A 224 7.16 -21.05 8.67
CA GLY A 224 7.91 -22.16 8.08
C GLY A 224 7.40 -23.52 8.55
#